data_28947dd462de91103328f96177b78aab
#
_entry.id   28947dd462de91103328f96177b78aab
#
_cell.length_a   1.000
_cell.length_b   1.000
_cell.length_c   1.000
_cell.angle_alpha   90.00
_cell.angle_beta   90.00
_cell.angle_gamma   90.00
#
_symmetry.space_group_name_H-M   'P 1'
#
loop_
_entity.id
_entity.type
_entity.pdbx_description
1 polymer ?
#
loop_
_entity_poly.entity_id
_entity_poly.type
_entity_poly.pdbx_seq_one_letter_code
_entity_poly.pdbx_strand_id
1 'polypeptide(L)'
;KDGIVDLDFLRDLVAKRGSEIALISVMHSNNEIGALQPIDKVIEIAGDIPVHCDAVQSLLKVPVTFKGLTALSLSAHKVGGPVGVGALVLKKGLDIPALLHGGGQEREIRSGTLNAPAICAFAAALTSYPSAEVSKLRDQLISGIKSSVPDALINTPANALPGIVNASFPGTKGETLLLLMDMEGIACSTGSACSAGVHRPSHVLMALGRTEDEAIGTLRFSLGSQSTQADVDRLIEVLPGVIERARAAK
;
A
#
# COMPACT_ATOMS: atom_id res chain seq x y z
N LYS A 1 -3.67 -15.94 4.79
CA LYS A 1 -3.04 -15.48 6.05
C LYS A 1 -1.94 -14.43 5.82
N ASP A 2 -1.37 -14.37 4.59
CA ASP A 2 -0.24 -13.47 4.27
C ASP A 2 -0.70 -12.20 3.53
N GLY A 3 -1.99 -11.89 3.53
CA GLY A 3 -2.55 -10.73 2.83
C GLY A 3 -2.57 -10.87 1.31
N ILE A 4 -2.46 -12.08 0.79
CA ILE A 4 -2.46 -12.40 -0.64
C ILE A 4 -3.83 -12.91 -1.06
N VAL A 5 -4.27 -12.55 -2.27
CA VAL A 5 -5.51 -13.06 -2.86
C VAL A 5 -5.51 -14.59 -2.90
N ASP A 6 -6.62 -15.18 -2.51
CA ASP A 6 -6.81 -16.64 -2.60
C ASP A 6 -7.00 -17.04 -4.06
N LEU A 7 -5.93 -17.59 -4.65
CA LEU A 7 -5.91 -17.97 -6.06
C LEU A 7 -6.80 -19.18 -6.37
N ASP A 8 -7.01 -20.07 -5.41
CA ASP A 8 -7.89 -21.22 -5.59
C ASP A 8 -9.35 -20.78 -5.57
N PHE A 9 -9.71 -19.90 -4.63
CA PHE A 9 -11.03 -19.25 -4.63
C PHE A 9 -11.28 -18.47 -5.94
N LEU A 10 -10.28 -17.70 -6.41
CA LEU A 10 -10.41 -16.94 -7.67
C LEU A 10 -10.61 -17.88 -8.86
N ARG A 11 -9.85 -18.98 -8.94
CA ARG A 11 -9.97 -20.00 -10.01
C ARG A 11 -11.35 -20.62 -10.02
N ASP A 12 -11.84 -21.01 -8.86
CA ASP A 12 -13.17 -21.59 -8.69
C ASP A 12 -14.29 -20.61 -9.08
N LEU A 13 -14.13 -19.34 -8.70
CA LEU A 13 -15.09 -18.28 -9.04
C LEU A 13 -15.14 -18.06 -10.56
N VAL A 14 -13.96 -17.93 -11.20
CA VAL A 14 -13.85 -17.76 -12.66
C VAL A 14 -14.43 -18.97 -13.39
N ALA A 15 -14.12 -20.19 -12.94
CA ALA A 15 -14.66 -21.41 -13.56
C ALA A 15 -16.20 -21.50 -13.47
N LYS A 16 -16.79 -21.07 -12.35
CA LYS A 16 -18.22 -21.18 -12.11
C LYS A 16 -19.02 -20.01 -12.67
N ARG A 17 -18.46 -18.79 -12.67
CA ARG A 17 -19.16 -17.54 -12.96
C ARG A 17 -18.40 -16.61 -13.90
N GLY A 18 -17.42 -17.10 -14.66
CA GLY A 18 -16.58 -16.26 -15.52
C GLY A 18 -17.38 -15.39 -16.50
N SER A 19 -18.46 -15.90 -17.06
CA SER A 19 -19.33 -15.15 -17.98
C SER A 19 -20.10 -13.98 -17.31
N GLU A 20 -20.16 -13.93 -15.99
CA GLU A 20 -20.81 -12.87 -15.22
C GLU A 20 -19.80 -11.82 -14.75
N ILE A 21 -18.49 -12.07 -14.89
CA ILE A 21 -17.43 -11.18 -14.40
C ILE A 21 -17.03 -10.21 -15.52
N ALA A 22 -17.34 -8.93 -15.33
CA ALA A 22 -16.97 -7.87 -16.26
C ALA A 22 -15.51 -7.42 -16.12
N LEU A 23 -14.96 -7.49 -14.92
CA LEU A 23 -13.62 -7.00 -14.59
C LEU A 23 -13.10 -7.66 -13.31
N ILE A 24 -11.82 -8.03 -13.31
CA ILE A 24 -11.08 -8.35 -12.08
C ILE A 24 -10.17 -7.17 -11.78
N SER A 25 -10.37 -6.52 -10.63
CA SER A 25 -9.56 -5.39 -10.19
C SER A 25 -8.80 -5.77 -8.92
N VAL A 26 -7.46 -5.71 -8.98
CA VAL A 26 -6.58 -6.09 -7.87
C VAL A 26 -5.49 -5.04 -7.69
N MET A 27 -5.22 -4.63 -6.45
CA MET A 27 -4.03 -3.81 -6.17
C MET A 27 -2.76 -4.66 -6.29
N HIS A 28 -1.69 -4.10 -6.85
CA HIS A 28 -0.41 -4.80 -6.94
C HIS A 28 0.24 -4.97 -5.57
N SER A 29 0.09 -3.99 -4.71
CA SER A 29 0.58 -4.07 -3.32
C SER A 29 -0.36 -3.39 -2.36
N ASN A 30 -0.54 -4.00 -1.20
CA ASN A 30 -1.37 -3.43 -0.15
C ASN A 30 -0.67 -2.23 0.51
N ASN A 31 -1.39 -1.15 0.70
CA ASN A 31 -0.87 0.11 1.25
C ASN A 31 -0.68 0.10 2.78
N GLU A 32 -1.26 -0.87 3.49
CA GLU A 32 -1.16 -0.97 4.94
C GLU A 32 -0.04 -1.91 5.38
N ILE A 33 0.01 -3.12 4.84
CA ILE A 33 0.95 -4.17 5.24
C ILE A 33 2.07 -4.40 4.22
N GLY A 34 1.97 -3.80 3.03
CA GLY A 34 2.96 -3.92 1.98
C GLY A 34 2.89 -5.21 1.16
N ALA A 35 1.96 -6.13 1.43
CA ALA A 35 1.85 -7.41 0.73
C ALA A 35 1.79 -7.24 -0.78
N LEU A 36 2.63 -7.99 -1.52
CA LEU A 36 2.67 -8.00 -2.99
C LEU A 36 1.75 -9.09 -3.52
N GLN A 37 0.86 -8.74 -4.43
CA GLN A 37 -0.08 -9.66 -5.04
C GLN A 37 0.52 -10.37 -6.25
N PRO A 38 0.21 -11.65 -6.48
CA PRO A 38 0.71 -12.44 -7.59
C PRO A 38 -0.05 -12.12 -8.89
N ILE A 39 0.13 -10.93 -9.44
CA ILE A 39 -0.64 -10.39 -10.58
C ILE A 39 -0.54 -11.30 -11.81
N ASP A 40 0.62 -11.88 -12.09
CA ASP A 40 0.77 -12.81 -13.22
C ASP A 40 -0.15 -14.03 -13.07
N LYS A 41 -0.33 -14.55 -11.86
CA LYS A 41 -1.25 -15.65 -11.58
C LYS A 41 -2.72 -15.24 -11.67
N VAL A 42 -3.03 -14.02 -11.25
CA VAL A 42 -4.38 -13.46 -11.43
C VAL A 42 -4.72 -13.35 -12.92
N ILE A 43 -3.79 -12.84 -13.74
CA ILE A 43 -3.95 -12.75 -15.21
C ILE A 43 -4.13 -14.14 -15.83
N GLU A 44 -3.31 -15.12 -15.43
CA GLU A 44 -3.40 -16.50 -15.91
C GLU A 44 -4.78 -17.11 -15.62
N ILE A 45 -5.32 -16.89 -14.42
CA ILE A 45 -6.63 -17.40 -14.01
C ILE A 45 -7.76 -16.64 -14.71
N ALA A 46 -7.62 -15.35 -14.92
CA ALA A 46 -8.63 -14.51 -15.56
C ALA A 46 -8.90 -14.90 -17.02
N GLY A 47 -7.88 -15.41 -17.75
CA GLY A 47 -8.02 -15.74 -19.16
C GLY A 47 -8.41 -14.51 -19.99
N ASP A 48 -9.62 -14.55 -20.59
CA ASP A 48 -10.14 -13.45 -21.41
C ASP A 48 -10.84 -12.35 -20.60
N ILE A 49 -11.05 -12.56 -19.29
CA ILE A 49 -11.68 -11.55 -18.42
C ILE A 49 -10.72 -10.37 -18.25
N PRO A 50 -11.19 -9.13 -18.47
CA PRO A 50 -10.36 -7.94 -18.27
C PRO A 50 -9.76 -7.87 -16.86
N VAL A 51 -8.46 -7.54 -16.76
CA VAL A 51 -7.76 -7.35 -15.48
C VAL A 51 -7.26 -5.92 -15.37
N HIS A 52 -7.69 -5.22 -14.32
CA HIS A 52 -7.14 -3.96 -13.88
C HIS A 52 -6.21 -4.17 -12.69
N CYS A 53 -5.07 -3.52 -12.73
CA CYS A 53 -4.12 -3.52 -11.62
C CYS A 53 -3.94 -2.10 -11.07
N ASP A 54 -4.16 -1.92 -9.78
CA ASP A 54 -3.77 -0.69 -9.09
C ASP A 54 -2.31 -0.83 -8.60
N ALA A 55 -1.38 -0.18 -9.31
CA ALA A 55 0.04 -0.17 -8.96
C ALA A 55 0.49 1.15 -8.31
N VAL A 56 -0.43 1.92 -7.75
CA VAL A 56 -0.17 3.21 -7.10
C VAL A 56 0.90 3.10 -6.02
N GLN A 57 0.90 2.04 -5.23
CA GLN A 57 1.91 1.84 -4.18
C GLN A 57 3.20 1.19 -4.67
N SER A 58 3.18 0.52 -5.82
CA SER A 58 4.27 -0.34 -6.30
C SER A 58 5.23 0.34 -7.26
N LEU A 59 4.73 1.34 -8.01
CA LEU A 59 5.50 2.03 -9.06
C LEU A 59 6.87 2.43 -8.54
N LEU A 60 7.94 2.11 -9.28
CA LEU A 60 9.36 2.26 -8.98
C LEU A 60 9.91 1.44 -7.80
N LYS A 61 9.08 1.08 -6.83
CA LYS A 61 9.53 0.37 -5.61
C LYS A 61 9.78 -1.11 -5.87
N VAL A 62 8.98 -1.71 -6.76
CA VAL A 62 9.14 -3.08 -7.25
C VAL A 62 8.85 -3.11 -8.76
N PRO A 63 9.27 -4.16 -9.48
CA PRO A 63 8.95 -4.29 -10.90
C PRO A 63 7.44 -4.28 -11.13
N VAL A 64 6.98 -3.39 -12.02
CA VAL A 64 5.58 -3.32 -12.48
C VAL A 64 5.58 -3.53 -13.98
N THR A 65 4.75 -4.45 -14.46
CA THR A 65 4.57 -4.73 -15.88
C THR A 65 3.13 -4.51 -16.31
N PHE A 66 2.92 -4.07 -17.55
CA PHE A 66 1.59 -3.97 -18.17
C PHE A 66 1.22 -5.24 -18.95
N LYS A 67 2.16 -6.20 -19.10
CA LYS A 67 1.94 -7.42 -19.87
C LYS A 67 0.75 -8.21 -19.32
N GLY A 68 -0.24 -8.48 -20.18
CA GLY A 68 -1.44 -9.23 -19.81
C GLY A 68 -2.54 -8.42 -19.12
N LEU A 69 -2.26 -7.19 -18.70
CA LEU A 69 -3.26 -6.30 -18.12
C LEU A 69 -4.14 -5.62 -19.18
N THR A 70 -5.37 -5.30 -18.80
CA THR A 70 -6.29 -4.46 -19.58
C THR A 70 -6.15 -3.01 -19.17
N ALA A 71 -5.94 -2.74 -17.89
CA ALA A 71 -5.74 -1.40 -17.34
C ALA A 71 -4.76 -1.40 -16.16
N LEU A 72 -4.05 -0.26 -15.96
CA LEU A 72 -3.11 -0.07 -14.86
C LEU A 72 -3.24 1.37 -14.33
N SER A 73 -3.47 1.50 -13.02
CA SER A 73 -3.53 2.81 -12.35
C SER A 73 -2.22 3.15 -11.67
N LEU A 74 -1.79 4.41 -11.83
CA LEU A 74 -0.57 4.99 -11.28
C LEU A 74 -0.86 6.35 -10.64
N SER A 75 -0.05 6.77 -9.65
CA SER A 75 -0.19 8.09 -9.01
C SER A 75 1.17 8.73 -8.74
N ALA A 76 1.31 10.00 -9.10
CA ALA A 76 2.56 10.74 -9.00
C ALA A 76 3.03 10.93 -7.56
N HIS A 77 2.12 11.29 -6.63
CA HIS A 77 2.50 11.60 -5.25
C HIS A 77 3.07 10.41 -4.45
N LYS A 78 2.92 9.17 -4.96
CA LYS A 78 3.50 7.97 -4.34
C LYS A 78 4.95 7.70 -4.75
N VAL A 79 5.44 8.45 -5.74
CA VAL A 79 6.82 8.36 -6.25
C VAL A 79 7.57 9.69 -6.16
N GLY A 80 7.11 10.61 -5.30
CA GLY A 80 7.74 11.93 -5.12
C GLY A 80 7.31 12.99 -6.13
N GLY A 81 6.33 12.71 -6.98
CA GLY A 81 5.70 13.68 -7.87
C GLY A 81 4.59 14.50 -7.17
N PRO A 82 3.95 15.44 -7.88
CA PRO A 82 2.93 16.31 -7.31
C PRO A 82 1.62 15.55 -7.02
N VAL A 83 0.85 16.08 -6.05
CA VAL A 83 -0.52 15.64 -5.80
C VAL A 83 -1.45 16.05 -6.95
N GLY A 84 -2.58 15.35 -7.12
CA GLY A 84 -3.61 15.71 -8.10
C GLY A 84 -3.32 15.27 -9.54
N VAL A 85 -2.26 14.50 -9.79
CA VAL A 85 -1.96 13.90 -11.09
C VAL A 85 -1.66 12.40 -10.94
N GLY A 86 -2.14 11.63 -11.90
CA GLY A 86 -1.92 10.19 -12.02
C GLY A 86 -2.07 9.77 -13.48
N ALA A 87 -1.96 8.48 -13.74
CA ALA A 87 -2.13 7.91 -15.05
C ALA A 87 -2.97 6.63 -14.99
N LEU A 88 -3.84 6.47 -15.97
CA LEU A 88 -4.52 5.22 -16.29
C LEU A 88 -3.97 4.72 -17.64
N VAL A 89 -3.18 3.66 -17.59
CA VAL A 89 -2.66 3.00 -18.79
C VAL A 89 -3.70 1.98 -19.25
N LEU A 90 -4.09 2.05 -20.51
CA LEU A 90 -5.13 1.20 -21.09
C LEU A 90 -4.56 0.35 -22.24
N LYS A 91 -5.04 -0.87 -22.38
CA LYS A 91 -4.77 -1.73 -23.53
C LYS A 91 -5.24 -1.01 -24.80
N LYS A 92 -4.39 -1.02 -25.84
CA LYS A 92 -4.75 -0.38 -27.12
C LYS A 92 -6.03 -1.00 -27.69
N GLY A 93 -6.96 -0.15 -28.12
CA GLY A 93 -8.25 -0.57 -28.67
C GLY A 93 -9.32 -0.86 -27.62
N LEU A 94 -9.03 -0.68 -26.33
CA LEU A 94 -10.06 -0.72 -25.31
C LEU A 94 -10.94 0.52 -25.44
N ASP A 95 -12.25 0.30 -25.58
CA ASP A 95 -13.26 1.36 -25.57
C ASP A 95 -13.88 1.43 -24.17
N ILE A 96 -13.74 2.58 -23.53
CA ILE A 96 -14.35 2.88 -22.24
C ILE A 96 -15.15 4.18 -22.33
N PRO A 97 -16.35 4.24 -21.77
CA PRO A 97 -17.16 5.45 -21.79
C PRO A 97 -16.46 6.58 -21.03
N ALA A 98 -16.49 7.78 -21.60
CA ALA A 98 -15.93 8.96 -20.96
C ALA A 98 -16.72 9.32 -19.69
N LEU A 99 -15.99 9.59 -18.60
CA LEU A 99 -16.58 10.14 -17.37
C LEU A 99 -16.67 11.67 -17.39
N LEU A 100 -15.75 12.33 -18.14
CA LEU A 100 -15.68 13.78 -18.27
C LEU A 100 -15.80 14.15 -19.75
N HIS A 101 -16.92 14.77 -20.09
CA HIS A 101 -17.20 15.26 -21.45
C HIS A 101 -16.72 16.69 -21.63
N GLY A 102 -16.37 17.10 -22.88
CA GLY A 102 -15.91 18.46 -23.19
C GLY A 102 -15.05 18.52 -24.44
N GLY A 103 -13.87 19.10 -24.36
CA GLY A 103 -12.99 19.42 -25.50
C GLY A 103 -12.22 18.25 -26.12
N GLY A 104 -12.50 17.00 -25.76
CA GLY A 104 -11.91 15.82 -26.40
C GLY A 104 -10.46 15.48 -26.01
N GLN A 105 -9.93 16.06 -24.91
CA GLN A 105 -8.58 15.73 -24.43
C GLN A 105 -8.51 14.26 -24.00
N GLU A 106 -7.30 13.71 -23.93
CA GLU A 106 -7.04 12.30 -23.57
C GLU A 106 -7.88 11.32 -24.41
N ARG A 107 -7.89 11.53 -25.74
CA ARG A 107 -8.62 10.70 -26.72
C ARG A 107 -10.13 10.61 -26.42
N GLU A 108 -10.73 11.70 -25.99
CA GLU A 108 -12.15 11.82 -25.62
C GLU A 108 -12.57 11.00 -24.40
N ILE A 109 -11.65 10.32 -23.74
CA ILE A 109 -11.92 9.52 -22.54
C ILE A 109 -12.02 10.43 -21.30
N ARG A 110 -11.14 11.44 -21.21
CA ARG A 110 -11.12 12.38 -20.08
C ARG A 110 -10.89 13.79 -20.58
N SER A 111 -11.96 14.51 -20.86
CA SER A 111 -11.91 15.91 -21.29
C SER A 111 -11.50 16.87 -20.19
N GLY A 112 -11.05 18.06 -20.58
CA GLY A 112 -10.57 19.15 -19.73
C GLY A 112 -9.11 19.49 -20.02
N THR A 113 -8.77 20.77 -19.89
CA THR A 113 -7.39 21.25 -20.08
C THR A 113 -6.43 20.47 -19.19
N LEU A 114 -5.36 19.97 -19.78
CA LEU A 114 -4.37 19.16 -19.08
C LEU A 114 -3.53 20.02 -18.14
N ASN A 115 -3.25 19.51 -16.94
CA ASN A 115 -2.27 20.09 -16.04
C ASN A 115 -0.85 19.70 -16.49
N ALA A 116 -0.39 20.33 -17.58
CA ALA A 116 0.90 20.03 -18.18
C ALA A 116 2.08 20.15 -17.19
N PRO A 117 2.17 21.17 -16.32
CA PRO A 117 3.22 21.25 -15.30
C PRO A 117 3.26 20.03 -14.39
N ALA A 118 2.10 19.57 -13.88
CA ALA A 118 2.04 18.41 -13.01
C ALA A 118 2.36 17.10 -13.75
N ILE A 119 1.97 16.97 -15.03
CA ILE A 119 2.33 15.83 -15.87
C ILE A 119 3.85 15.77 -16.09
N CYS A 120 4.47 16.90 -16.44
CA CYS A 120 5.93 16.98 -16.59
C CYS A 120 6.67 16.65 -15.28
N ALA A 121 6.15 17.17 -14.16
CA ALA A 121 6.72 16.87 -12.84
C ALA A 121 6.55 15.39 -12.45
N PHE A 122 5.43 14.75 -12.83
CA PHE A 122 5.26 13.31 -12.67
C PHE A 122 6.30 12.54 -13.49
N ALA A 123 6.49 12.90 -14.76
CA ALA A 123 7.52 12.27 -15.60
C ALA A 123 8.94 12.44 -15.02
N ALA A 124 9.26 13.62 -14.48
CA ALA A 124 10.53 13.89 -13.82
C ALA A 124 10.72 13.09 -12.53
N ALA A 125 9.63 12.76 -11.81
CA ALA A 125 9.67 11.94 -10.61
C ALA A 125 9.89 10.44 -10.89
N LEU A 126 9.73 9.99 -12.13
CA LEU A 126 9.96 8.60 -12.53
C LEU A 126 11.46 8.29 -12.66
N THR A 127 12.18 8.47 -11.56
CA THR A 127 13.62 8.17 -11.44
C THR A 127 13.82 6.83 -10.75
N SER A 128 15.06 6.50 -10.39
CA SER A 128 15.36 5.29 -9.63
C SER A 128 14.88 5.40 -8.18
N TYR A 129 14.43 4.29 -7.61
CA TYR A 129 14.13 4.15 -6.19
C TYR A 129 15.13 3.17 -5.55
N PRO A 130 15.77 3.50 -4.42
CA PRO A 130 16.79 2.66 -3.79
C PRO A 130 16.16 1.49 -3.01
N SER A 131 15.49 0.58 -3.71
CA SER A 131 14.69 -0.49 -3.11
C SER A 131 15.51 -1.43 -2.22
N ALA A 132 16.76 -1.72 -2.58
CA ALA A 132 17.62 -2.61 -1.82
C ALA A 132 18.03 -2.00 -0.47
N GLU A 133 18.38 -0.73 -0.45
CA GLU A 133 18.77 0.02 0.75
C GLU A 133 17.57 0.18 1.68
N VAL A 134 16.43 0.57 1.13
CA VAL A 134 15.18 0.71 1.90
C VAL A 134 14.72 -0.63 2.46
N SER A 135 14.88 -1.74 1.73
CA SER A 135 14.59 -3.08 2.22
C SER A 135 15.46 -3.47 3.41
N LYS A 136 16.74 -3.13 3.39
CA LYS A 136 17.65 -3.37 4.54
C LYS A 136 17.17 -2.62 5.78
N LEU A 137 16.82 -1.34 5.64
CA LEU A 137 16.28 -0.53 6.74
C LEU A 137 14.97 -1.11 7.28
N ARG A 138 14.07 -1.56 6.40
CA ARG A 138 12.83 -2.25 6.78
C ARG A 138 13.11 -3.50 7.61
N ASP A 139 14.02 -4.35 7.17
CA ASP A 139 14.33 -5.61 7.82
C ASP A 139 15.00 -5.40 9.18
N GLN A 140 15.85 -4.38 9.29
CA GLN A 140 16.43 -3.92 10.56
C GLN A 140 15.35 -3.39 11.51
N LEU A 141 14.41 -2.57 11.02
CA LEU A 141 13.30 -2.08 11.81
C LEU A 141 12.43 -3.23 12.34
N ILE A 142 12.08 -4.20 11.49
CA ILE A 142 11.32 -5.39 11.90
C ILE A 142 12.07 -6.17 12.99
N SER A 143 13.36 -6.37 12.81
CA SER A 143 14.21 -7.08 13.80
C SER A 143 14.30 -6.30 15.11
N GLY A 144 14.47 -4.98 15.03
CA GLY A 144 14.52 -4.09 16.19
C GLY A 144 13.20 -4.09 16.97
N ILE A 145 12.06 -4.00 16.29
CA ILE A 145 10.74 -4.07 16.93
C ILE A 145 10.58 -5.40 17.69
N LYS A 146 10.90 -6.53 17.05
CA LYS A 146 10.80 -7.86 17.69
C LYS A 146 11.70 -8.00 18.89
N SER A 147 12.89 -7.40 18.87
CA SER A 147 13.85 -7.47 19.98
C SER A 147 13.46 -6.55 21.13
N SER A 148 12.96 -5.34 20.85
CA SER A 148 12.65 -4.33 21.86
C SER A 148 11.24 -4.46 22.43
N VAL A 149 10.28 -5.04 21.68
CA VAL A 149 8.90 -5.31 22.09
C VAL A 149 8.54 -6.74 21.71
N PRO A 150 8.89 -7.75 22.55
CA PRO A 150 8.80 -9.17 22.16
C PRO A 150 7.38 -9.67 21.83
N ASP A 151 6.34 -9.02 22.33
CA ASP A 151 4.94 -9.33 22.08
C ASP A 151 4.34 -8.54 20.90
N ALA A 152 5.15 -7.74 20.20
CA ALA A 152 4.71 -7.07 18.97
C ALA A 152 4.42 -8.08 17.85
N LEU A 153 3.32 -7.87 17.14
CA LEU A 153 2.88 -8.70 16.03
C LEU A 153 3.21 -8.01 14.72
N ILE A 154 4.15 -8.53 13.96
CA ILE A 154 4.48 -8.01 12.63
C ILE A 154 3.42 -8.49 11.64
N ASN A 155 2.77 -7.54 10.96
CA ASN A 155 1.73 -7.80 9.95
C ASN A 155 2.27 -7.73 8.52
N THR A 156 3.43 -7.10 8.32
CA THR A 156 4.13 -7.06 7.03
C THR A 156 4.65 -8.45 6.69
N PRO A 157 4.23 -9.05 5.55
CA PRO A 157 4.72 -10.35 5.14
C PRO A 157 6.17 -10.28 4.62
N ALA A 158 6.82 -11.43 4.47
CA ALA A 158 8.18 -11.50 3.93
C ALA A 158 8.26 -10.94 2.51
N ASN A 159 7.26 -11.24 1.67
CA ASN A 159 7.15 -10.69 0.31
C ASN A 159 6.31 -9.41 0.35
N ALA A 160 6.95 -8.28 0.65
CA ALA A 160 6.31 -6.99 0.78
C ALA A 160 7.09 -5.88 0.09
N LEU A 161 6.46 -4.71 -0.06
CA LEU A 161 7.12 -3.48 -0.49
C LEU A 161 8.35 -3.17 0.37
N PRO A 162 9.42 -2.62 -0.21
CA PRO A 162 10.68 -2.38 0.50
C PRO A 162 10.55 -1.46 1.73
N GLY A 163 9.59 -0.54 1.74
CA GLY A 163 9.53 0.51 2.76
C GLY A 163 8.32 0.47 3.69
N ILE A 164 7.56 -0.62 3.77
CA ILE A 164 6.39 -0.69 4.67
C ILE A 164 6.65 -1.67 5.80
N VAL A 165 6.49 -1.19 7.03
CA VAL A 165 6.43 -1.99 8.25
C VAL A 165 5.12 -1.71 8.96
N ASN A 166 4.31 -2.74 9.15
CA ASN A 166 3.06 -2.68 9.91
C ASN A 166 3.20 -3.61 11.11
N ALA A 167 3.01 -3.07 12.30
CA ALA A 167 3.14 -3.81 13.54
C ALA A 167 1.99 -3.47 14.51
N SER A 168 1.41 -4.50 15.11
CA SER A 168 0.40 -4.39 16.16
C SER A 168 1.07 -4.55 17.53
N PHE A 169 0.66 -3.74 18.48
CA PHE A 169 1.15 -3.69 19.85
C PHE A 169 -0.01 -3.99 20.81
N PRO A 170 -0.20 -5.24 21.21
CA PRO A 170 -1.32 -5.65 22.05
C PRO A 170 -1.45 -4.81 23.33
N GLY A 171 -2.68 -4.50 23.72
CA GLY A 171 -2.97 -3.70 24.90
C GLY A 171 -2.79 -2.19 24.74
N THR A 172 -2.61 -1.70 23.50
CA THR A 172 -2.51 -0.27 23.19
C THR A 172 -3.63 0.20 22.28
N LYS A 173 -3.73 1.52 22.05
CA LYS A 173 -4.61 2.15 21.06
C LYS A 173 -3.77 2.94 20.06
N GLY A 174 -4.07 2.80 18.78
CA GLY A 174 -3.29 3.43 17.70
C GLY A 174 -3.18 4.95 17.83
N GLU A 175 -4.23 5.63 18.28
CA GLU A 175 -4.20 7.09 18.49
C GLU A 175 -3.25 7.48 19.62
N THR A 176 -3.27 6.74 20.74
CA THR A 176 -2.34 6.97 21.85
C THR A 176 -0.91 6.75 21.37
N LEU A 177 -0.68 5.67 20.62
CA LEU A 177 0.63 5.39 20.03
C LEU A 177 1.07 6.51 19.09
N LEU A 178 0.17 6.97 18.19
CA LEU A 178 0.46 8.03 17.22
C LEU A 178 0.87 9.33 17.93
N LEU A 179 0.11 9.74 18.95
CA LEU A 179 0.42 10.92 19.75
C LEU A 179 1.77 10.81 20.46
N LEU A 180 2.04 9.65 21.08
CA LEU A 180 3.30 9.44 21.80
C LEU A 180 4.50 9.39 20.86
N MET A 181 4.34 8.80 19.65
CA MET A 181 5.39 8.82 18.61
C MET A 181 5.66 10.23 18.11
N ASP A 182 4.61 11.04 17.89
CA ASP A 182 4.75 12.43 17.48
C ASP A 182 5.51 13.26 18.52
N MET A 183 5.26 13.04 19.81
CA MET A 183 6.02 13.67 20.91
C MET A 183 7.51 13.28 20.91
N GLU A 184 7.87 12.13 20.38
CA GLU A 184 9.26 11.68 20.19
C GLU A 184 9.84 12.14 18.83
N GLY A 185 9.09 12.93 18.05
CA GLY A 185 9.49 13.43 16.74
C GLY A 185 9.45 12.38 15.62
N ILE A 186 8.67 11.31 15.78
CA ILE A 186 8.56 10.22 14.81
C ILE A 186 7.19 10.27 14.12
N ALA A 187 7.20 10.54 12.83
CA ALA A 187 6.02 10.48 11.98
C ALA A 187 5.69 9.04 11.60
N CYS A 188 4.49 8.59 11.96
CA CYS A 188 3.96 7.28 11.58
C CYS A 188 2.45 7.40 11.27
N SER A 189 1.77 6.30 10.98
CA SER A 189 0.32 6.30 10.81
C SER A 189 -0.32 5.06 11.45
N THR A 190 -1.58 5.18 11.82
CA THR A 190 -2.42 4.01 12.11
C THR A 190 -2.74 3.29 10.80
N GLY A 191 -3.00 1.96 10.85
CA GLY A 191 -3.18 1.13 9.65
C GLY A 191 -4.20 1.67 8.64
N SER A 192 -5.36 2.14 9.10
CA SER A 192 -6.44 2.65 8.24
C SER A 192 -6.41 4.17 8.11
N ALA A 193 -5.48 4.71 7.33
CA ALA A 193 -5.36 6.16 7.08
C ALA A 193 -6.61 6.78 6.38
N CYS A 194 -7.51 5.97 5.82
CA CYS A 194 -8.70 6.45 5.10
C CYS A 194 -9.95 6.62 5.99
N SER A 195 -9.90 6.26 7.27
CA SER A 195 -11.04 6.32 8.20
C SER A 195 -10.92 7.53 9.14
N ALA A 196 -10.60 8.72 8.61
CA ALA A 196 -10.50 9.93 9.40
C ALA A 196 -11.80 10.14 10.22
N GLY A 197 -11.71 9.96 11.55
CA GLY A 197 -12.79 10.25 12.48
C GLY A 197 -13.65 9.08 12.95
N VAL A 198 -13.40 7.84 12.52
CA VAL A 198 -14.13 6.66 13.03
C VAL A 198 -13.13 5.60 13.49
N HIS A 199 -13.16 5.28 14.80
CA HIS A 199 -12.35 4.20 15.41
C HIS A 199 -12.84 2.82 14.94
N ARG A 200 -12.44 2.41 13.74
CA ARG A 200 -12.69 1.05 13.28
C ARG A 200 -11.38 0.33 13.06
N PRO A 201 -11.27 -0.95 13.48
CA PRO A 201 -10.12 -1.76 13.17
C PRO A 201 -9.95 -1.87 11.65
N SER A 202 -8.70 -1.95 11.20
CA SER A 202 -8.40 -2.13 9.78
C SER A 202 -9.03 -3.44 9.26
N HIS A 203 -9.84 -3.34 8.20
CA HIS A 203 -10.41 -4.51 7.53
C HIS A 203 -9.31 -5.42 6.95
N VAL A 204 -8.14 -4.86 6.60
CA VAL A 204 -6.98 -5.63 6.13
C VAL A 204 -6.46 -6.51 7.27
N LEU A 205 -6.27 -5.95 8.47
CA LEU A 205 -5.79 -6.70 9.63
C LEU A 205 -6.81 -7.74 10.09
N MET A 206 -8.11 -7.39 10.07
CA MET A 206 -9.17 -8.36 10.34
C MET A 206 -9.15 -9.52 9.34
N ALA A 207 -8.91 -9.26 8.06
CA ALA A 207 -8.78 -10.29 7.03
C ALA A 207 -7.53 -11.18 7.22
N LEU A 208 -6.49 -10.68 7.87
CA LEU A 208 -5.32 -11.48 8.28
C LEU A 208 -5.62 -12.39 9.48
N GLY A 209 -6.79 -12.23 10.13
CA GLY A 209 -7.17 -12.96 11.34
C GLY A 209 -6.68 -12.32 12.64
N ARG A 210 -6.33 -11.03 12.61
CA ARG A 210 -6.08 -10.27 13.84
C ARG A 210 -7.40 -10.06 14.60
N THR A 211 -7.31 -10.07 15.92
CA THR A 211 -8.44 -9.64 16.76
C THR A 211 -8.64 -8.13 16.64
N GLU A 212 -9.80 -7.65 17.07
CA GLU A 212 -10.12 -6.22 17.07
C GLU A 212 -9.12 -5.42 17.90
N ASP A 213 -8.80 -5.92 19.10
CA ASP A 213 -7.81 -5.30 20.01
C ASP A 213 -6.40 -5.23 19.38
N GLU A 214 -5.96 -6.30 18.69
CA GLU A 214 -4.69 -6.30 17.98
C GLU A 214 -4.68 -5.32 16.81
N ALA A 215 -5.78 -5.22 16.06
CA ALA A 215 -5.90 -4.33 14.92
C ALA A 215 -5.98 -2.85 15.30
N ILE A 216 -6.60 -2.53 16.45
CA ILE A 216 -6.68 -1.16 16.95
C ILE A 216 -5.32 -0.64 17.42
N GLY A 217 -4.51 -1.47 18.06
CA GLY A 217 -3.17 -1.11 18.58
C GLY A 217 -2.07 -1.19 17.51
N THR A 218 -2.33 -0.75 16.28
CA THR A 218 -1.40 -0.93 15.15
C THR A 218 -0.84 0.39 14.67
N LEU A 219 0.47 0.38 14.36
CA LEU A 219 1.16 1.44 13.62
C LEU A 219 1.72 0.92 12.31
N ARG A 220 1.70 1.79 11.29
CA ARG A 220 2.43 1.62 10.04
C ARG A 220 3.58 2.62 9.98
N PHE A 221 4.78 2.13 9.82
CA PHE A 221 5.98 2.90 9.52
C PHE A 221 6.26 2.82 8.02
N SER A 222 6.57 3.96 7.41
CA SER A 222 6.82 4.06 5.97
C SER A 222 8.20 4.64 5.74
N LEU A 223 9.11 3.82 5.23
CA LEU A 223 10.47 4.19 4.86
C LEU A 223 10.52 4.56 3.37
N GLY A 224 11.34 5.51 3.04
CA GLY A 224 11.51 6.00 1.68
C GLY A 224 12.98 6.21 1.31
N SER A 225 13.21 6.82 0.15
CA SER A 225 14.58 7.10 -0.37
C SER A 225 15.40 8.05 0.50
N GLN A 226 14.76 8.78 1.40
CA GLN A 226 15.42 9.70 2.32
C GLN A 226 15.59 9.12 3.74
N SER A 227 15.04 7.94 4.00
CA SER A 227 15.17 7.29 5.29
C SER A 227 16.60 6.79 5.51
N THR A 228 17.08 6.96 6.73
CA THR A 228 18.45 6.65 7.12
C THR A 228 18.50 5.59 8.22
N GLN A 229 19.69 5.05 8.46
CA GLN A 229 19.93 4.16 9.60
C GLN A 229 19.60 4.85 10.94
N ALA A 230 19.97 6.13 11.07
CA ALA A 230 19.72 6.90 12.30
C ALA A 230 18.21 7.03 12.60
N ASP A 231 17.35 7.14 11.58
CA ASP A 231 15.90 7.16 11.76
C ASP A 231 15.39 5.84 12.32
N VAL A 232 15.90 4.72 11.81
CA VAL A 232 15.54 3.37 12.28
C VAL A 232 16.03 3.16 13.73
N ASP A 233 17.28 3.53 14.01
CA ASP A 233 17.88 3.39 15.35
C ASP A 233 17.11 4.22 16.38
N ARG A 234 16.75 5.48 16.04
CA ARG A 234 15.95 6.35 16.90
C ARG A 234 14.59 5.76 17.19
N LEU A 235 13.90 5.22 16.18
CA LEU A 235 12.61 4.59 16.39
C LEU A 235 12.71 3.39 17.34
N ILE A 236 13.69 2.52 17.14
CA ILE A 236 13.91 1.33 17.98
C ILE A 236 14.23 1.74 19.43
N GLU A 237 15.00 2.80 19.63
CA GLU A 237 15.36 3.33 20.95
C GLU A 237 14.13 3.77 21.76
N VAL A 238 13.21 4.54 21.13
CA VAL A 238 12.06 5.14 21.84
C VAL A 238 10.87 4.19 21.97
N LEU A 239 10.76 3.22 21.08
CA LEU A 239 9.59 2.35 20.96
C LEU A 239 9.17 1.68 22.27
N PRO A 240 10.06 1.07 23.07
CA PRO A 240 9.67 0.41 24.32
C PRO A 240 8.99 1.37 25.30
N GLY A 241 9.56 2.56 25.51
CA GLY A 241 8.99 3.57 26.39
C GLY A 241 7.65 4.09 25.92
N VAL A 242 7.48 4.25 24.60
CA VAL A 242 6.18 4.62 23.99
C VAL A 242 5.13 3.55 24.24
N ILE A 243 5.46 2.28 24.04
CA ILE A 243 4.54 1.16 24.26
C ILE A 243 4.15 1.04 25.73
N GLU A 244 5.10 1.16 26.67
CA GLU A 244 4.83 1.14 28.10
C GLU A 244 3.87 2.27 28.52
N ARG A 245 4.14 3.50 28.10
CA ARG A 245 3.26 4.66 28.34
C ARG A 245 1.87 4.48 27.73
N ALA A 246 1.78 3.94 26.50
CA ALA A 246 0.51 3.69 25.84
C ALA A 246 -0.33 2.64 26.57
N ARG A 247 0.30 1.59 27.12
CA ARG A 247 -0.36 0.57 27.94
C ARG A 247 -0.84 1.10 29.29
N ALA A 248 -0.11 2.05 29.86
CA ALA A 248 -0.49 2.69 31.13
C ALA A 248 -1.64 3.72 30.95
N ALA A 249 -1.86 4.22 29.75
CA ALA A 249 -2.87 5.24 29.44
C ALA A 249 -4.28 4.68 29.13
N LYS A 250 -4.63 3.53 29.71
CA LYS A 250 -5.93 2.85 29.49
C LYS A 250 -7.13 3.60 30.04
#